data_0e7132490abfa9380d8b4da663d377a6
#
_entry.id   0e7132490abfa9380d8b4da663d377a6
#
_cell.length_a   1.000
_cell.length_b   1.000
_cell.length_c   1.000
_cell.angle_alpha   90.00
_cell.angle_beta   90.00
_cell.angle_gamma   90.00
#
_symmetry.space_group_name_H-M   'P 1'
#
loop_
_entity.id
_entity.type
_entity.pdbx_description
1 polymer ?
#
loop_
_entity_poly.entity_id
_entity_poly.type
_entity_poly.pdbx_seq_one_letter_code
_entity_poly.pdbx_strand_id
1 'polypeptide(L)'
;MSEYGPFLASLLFLLAGLAIGKAWERYKLRAGRWIDRRRARETPHYILGLNFLVSNQIDLAIDELSRAAELDADALEVHMILGNLYREKGQVGKAITIHQSLLQRSQLSRLEHAYVLLCLGLDYKRGGFVDRALDAFT
;
A
#
# COMPACT_ATOMS: atom_id res chain seq x y z
N MET A 1 -27.48 7.79 50.74
CA MET A 1 -26.31 8.10 49.87
C MET A 1 -25.72 6.89 49.16
N SER A 2 -26.23 5.68 49.31
CA SER A 2 -25.69 4.44 48.72
C SER A 2 -26.42 3.91 47.47
N GLU A 3 -27.49 4.55 47.04
CA GLU A 3 -28.33 4.03 45.95
C GLU A 3 -27.73 4.31 44.55
N TYR A 4 -26.83 5.27 44.42
CA TYR A 4 -26.19 5.61 43.13
C TYR A 4 -24.90 4.82 42.85
N GLY A 5 -24.38 4.10 43.87
CA GLY A 5 -23.15 3.29 43.74
C GLY A 5 -23.21 2.23 42.67
N PRO A 6 -24.26 1.38 42.62
CA PRO A 6 -24.37 0.34 41.59
C PRO A 6 -24.58 0.92 40.18
N PHE A 7 -25.24 2.07 40.03
CA PHE A 7 -25.42 2.74 38.75
C PHE A 7 -24.12 3.30 38.21
N LEU A 8 -23.30 3.92 39.07
CA LEU A 8 -21.99 4.42 38.70
C LEU A 8 -21.02 3.29 38.32
N ALA A 9 -21.06 2.17 39.05
CA ALA A 9 -20.26 1.01 38.75
C ALA A 9 -20.64 0.42 37.39
N SER A 10 -21.92 0.25 37.09
CA SER A 10 -22.38 -0.29 35.82
C SER A 10 -22.01 0.61 34.62
N LEU A 11 -22.09 1.93 34.81
CA LEU A 11 -21.68 2.91 33.79
C LEU A 11 -20.17 2.84 33.51
N LEU A 12 -19.33 2.68 34.54
CA LEU A 12 -17.89 2.53 34.40
C LEU A 12 -17.53 1.23 33.68
N PHE A 13 -18.23 0.12 33.97
CA PHE A 13 -18.04 -1.14 33.26
C PHE A 13 -18.44 -1.03 31.78
N LEU A 14 -19.50 -0.33 31.45
CA LEU A 14 -19.92 -0.04 30.07
C LEU A 14 -18.89 0.77 29.31
N LEU A 15 -18.36 1.83 29.92
CA LEU A 15 -17.33 2.68 29.32
C LEU A 15 -16.01 1.93 29.14
N ALA A 16 -15.62 1.12 30.12
CA ALA A 16 -14.43 0.27 30.01
C ALA A 16 -14.60 -0.78 28.91
N GLY A 17 -15.76 -1.41 28.78
CA GLY A 17 -16.07 -2.36 27.71
C GLY A 17 -16.01 -1.73 26.33
N LEU A 18 -16.54 -0.51 26.16
CA LEU A 18 -16.44 0.24 24.91
C LEU A 18 -15.01 0.64 24.56
N ALA A 19 -14.21 1.06 25.54
CA ALA A 19 -12.82 1.42 25.35
C ALA A 19 -11.98 0.20 24.94
N ILE A 20 -12.19 -0.95 25.60
CA ILE A 20 -11.53 -2.22 25.27
C ILE A 20 -11.96 -2.70 23.88
N GLY A 21 -13.24 -2.61 23.54
CA GLY A 21 -13.76 -2.98 22.22
C GLY A 21 -13.13 -2.16 21.09
N LYS A 22 -13.06 -0.83 21.26
CA LYS A 22 -12.37 0.05 20.29
C LYS A 22 -10.88 -0.19 20.20
N ALA A 23 -10.21 -0.46 21.32
CA ALA A 23 -8.80 -0.80 21.34
C ALA A 23 -8.53 -2.14 20.62
N TRP A 24 -9.40 -3.14 20.84
CA TRP A 24 -9.35 -4.44 20.17
C TRP A 24 -9.58 -4.34 18.67
N GLU A 25 -10.55 -3.53 18.25
CA GLU A 25 -10.82 -3.29 16.84
C GLU A 25 -9.63 -2.61 16.14
N ARG A 26 -9.03 -1.60 16.78
CA ARG A 26 -7.81 -0.96 16.29
C ARG A 26 -6.62 -1.92 16.23
N TYR A 27 -6.51 -2.82 17.21
CA TYR A 27 -5.49 -3.86 17.25
C TYR A 27 -5.69 -4.87 16.11
N LYS A 28 -6.92 -5.34 15.89
CA LYS A 28 -7.29 -6.24 14.78
C LYS A 28 -6.99 -5.62 13.41
N LEU A 29 -7.35 -4.35 13.23
CA LEU A 29 -7.07 -3.62 12.00
C LEU A 29 -5.56 -3.41 11.76
N ARG A 30 -4.78 -3.26 12.83
CA ARG A 30 -3.32 -3.20 12.73
C ARG A 30 -2.69 -4.58 12.49
N ALA A 31 -3.13 -5.60 13.19
CA ALA A 31 -2.65 -6.98 13.04
C ALA A 31 -2.98 -7.53 11.65
N GLY A 32 -4.20 -7.29 11.13
CA GLY A 32 -4.59 -7.68 9.77
C GLY A 32 -3.68 -7.09 8.71
N ARG A 33 -3.29 -5.83 8.84
CA ARG A 33 -2.35 -5.17 7.92
C ARG A 33 -0.94 -5.78 7.89
N TRP A 34 -0.47 -6.32 9.01
CA TRP A 34 0.82 -7.02 9.06
C TRP A 34 0.76 -8.40 8.39
N ILE A 35 -0.37 -9.09 8.53
CA ILE A 35 -0.59 -10.40 7.93
C ILE A 35 -0.77 -10.27 6.41
N ASP A 36 -1.51 -9.27 5.94
CA ASP A 36 -1.76 -9.03 4.52
C ASP A 36 -0.49 -8.58 3.76
N ARG A 37 0.38 -7.77 4.39
CA ARG A 37 1.69 -7.41 3.81
C ARG A 37 2.63 -8.61 3.62
N ARG A 38 2.48 -9.68 4.40
CA ARG A 38 3.23 -10.93 4.21
C ARG A 38 2.67 -11.76 3.06
N ARG A 39 1.35 -11.80 2.87
CA ARG A 39 0.71 -12.66 1.88
C ARG A 39 1.19 -12.38 0.46
N ALA A 40 1.30 -11.13 0.05
CA ALA A 40 1.78 -10.79 -1.28
C ALA A 40 3.23 -11.23 -1.51
N ARG A 41 4.09 -11.12 -0.49
CA ARG A 41 5.51 -11.54 -0.55
C ARG A 41 5.69 -13.06 -0.51
N GLU A 42 4.71 -13.80 0.00
CA GLU A 42 4.74 -15.26 0.09
C GLU A 42 4.08 -15.93 -1.11
N THR A 43 3.49 -15.16 -2.02
CA THR A 43 2.88 -15.73 -3.22
C THR A 43 3.94 -16.24 -4.18
N PRO A 44 3.75 -17.44 -4.77
CA PRO A 44 4.66 -17.94 -5.79
C PRO A 44 4.86 -16.96 -6.94
N HIS A 45 3.81 -16.22 -7.31
CA HIS A 45 3.85 -15.20 -8.37
C HIS A 45 4.79 -14.04 -8.06
N TYR A 46 4.85 -13.58 -6.81
CA TYR A 46 5.79 -12.53 -6.41
C TYR A 46 7.24 -13.01 -6.55
N ILE A 47 7.54 -14.20 -6.03
CA ILE A 47 8.88 -14.78 -6.10
C ILE A 47 9.30 -15.03 -7.55
N LEU A 48 8.41 -15.57 -8.39
CA LEU A 48 8.66 -15.77 -9.81
C LEU A 48 8.86 -14.44 -10.53
N GLY A 49 8.04 -13.44 -10.23
CA GLY A 49 8.18 -12.10 -10.80
C GLY A 49 9.53 -11.48 -10.51
N LEU A 50 10.03 -11.60 -9.27
CA LEU A 50 11.36 -11.13 -8.90
C LEU A 50 12.48 -11.92 -9.60
N ASN A 51 12.33 -13.23 -9.73
CA ASN A 51 13.31 -14.06 -10.46
C ASN A 51 13.39 -13.66 -11.95
N PHE A 52 12.26 -13.42 -12.59
CA PHE A 52 12.24 -12.93 -13.98
C PHE A 52 12.85 -11.54 -14.10
N LEU A 53 12.63 -10.67 -13.09
CA LEU A 53 13.24 -9.35 -13.04
C LEU A 53 14.78 -9.43 -12.99
N VAL A 54 15.32 -10.28 -12.11
CA VAL A 54 16.76 -10.50 -11.98
C VAL A 54 17.35 -11.10 -13.28
N SER A 55 16.58 -11.92 -14.00
CA SER A 55 16.94 -12.50 -15.28
C SER A 55 16.72 -11.56 -16.49
N ASN A 56 16.36 -10.30 -16.22
CA ASN A 56 16.05 -9.29 -17.24
C ASN A 56 14.91 -9.68 -18.21
N GLN A 57 14.00 -10.52 -17.75
CA GLN A 57 12.82 -10.95 -18.51
C GLN A 57 11.60 -10.10 -18.07
N ILE A 58 11.60 -8.83 -18.49
CA ILE A 58 10.68 -7.81 -17.99
C ILE A 58 9.21 -8.17 -18.26
N ASP A 59 8.91 -8.74 -19.42
CA ASP A 59 7.51 -9.10 -19.76
C ASP A 59 6.97 -10.18 -18.84
N LEU A 60 7.74 -11.23 -18.59
CA LEU A 60 7.37 -12.29 -17.67
C LEU A 60 7.30 -11.81 -16.22
N ALA A 61 8.19 -10.89 -15.84
CA ALA A 61 8.14 -10.26 -14.53
C ALA A 61 6.83 -9.45 -14.34
N ILE A 62 6.42 -8.69 -15.34
CA ILE A 62 5.15 -7.93 -15.32
C ILE A 62 3.97 -8.89 -15.21
N ASP A 63 3.94 -9.98 -15.97
CA ASP A 63 2.84 -10.94 -15.94
C ASP A 63 2.69 -11.59 -14.55
N GLU A 64 3.78 -12.04 -13.96
CA GLU A 64 3.75 -12.67 -12.65
C GLU A 64 3.47 -11.68 -11.52
N LEU A 65 4.05 -10.49 -11.55
CA LEU A 65 3.78 -9.45 -10.56
C LEU A 65 2.35 -8.90 -10.67
N SER A 66 1.77 -8.87 -11.87
CA SER A 66 0.36 -8.51 -12.06
C SER A 66 -0.57 -9.52 -11.37
N ARG A 67 -0.28 -10.81 -11.50
CA ARG A 67 -1.02 -11.86 -10.78
C ARG A 67 -0.86 -11.73 -9.26
N ALA A 68 0.34 -11.39 -8.78
CA ALA A 68 0.55 -11.12 -7.37
C ALA A 68 -0.26 -9.90 -6.88
N ALA A 69 -0.36 -8.84 -7.68
CA ALA A 69 -1.14 -7.64 -7.39
C ALA A 69 -2.66 -7.91 -7.36
N GLU A 70 -3.16 -8.82 -8.21
CA GLU A 70 -4.56 -9.24 -8.21
C GLU A 70 -4.93 -10.00 -6.94
N LEU A 71 -4.00 -10.79 -6.40
CA LEU A 71 -4.20 -11.54 -5.16
C LEU A 71 -4.20 -10.64 -3.91
N ASP A 72 -3.51 -9.53 -3.98
CA ASP A 72 -3.44 -8.55 -2.89
C ASP A 72 -3.40 -7.12 -3.46
N ALA A 73 -4.58 -6.55 -3.59
CA ALA A 73 -4.74 -5.17 -4.08
C ALA A 73 -4.07 -4.12 -3.18
N ASP A 74 -3.83 -4.44 -1.91
CA ASP A 74 -3.21 -3.53 -0.94
C ASP A 74 -1.67 -3.64 -0.89
N ALA A 75 -1.09 -4.57 -1.62
CA ALA A 75 0.36 -4.76 -1.68
C ALA A 75 1.04 -3.56 -2.37
N LEU A 76 1.40 -2.56 -1.59
CA LEU A 76 2.06 -1.33 -2.07
C LEU A 76 3.30 -1.66 -2.90
N GLU A 77 4.16 -2.53 -2.37
CA GLU A 77 5.44 -2.89 -2.96
C GLU A 77 5.31 -3.50 -4.36
N VAL A 78 4.35 -4.42 -4.54
CA VAL A 78 4.09 -5.05 -5.84
C VAL A 78 3.66 -4.01 -6.88
N HIS A 79 2.76 -3.10 -6.50
CA HIS A 79 2.30 -2.03 -7.39
C HIS A 79 3.40 -1.03 -7.72
N MET A 80 4.28 -0.72 -6.75
CA MET A 80 5.46 0.13 -6.99
C MET A 80 6.40 -0.50 -8.02
N ILE A 81 6.70 -1.79 -7.87
CA ILE A 81 7.56 -2.52 -8.82
C ILE A 81 6.90 -2.54 -10.20
N LEU A 82 5.61 -2.86 -10.29
CA LEU A 82 4.87 -2.84 -11.55
C LEU A 82 4.90 -1.48 -12.25
N GLY A 83 4.65 -0.40 -11.52
CA GLY A 83 4.73 0.95 -12.07
C GLY A 83 6.12 1.24 -12.64
N ASN A 84 7.17 0.89 -11.91
CA ASN A 84 8.55 1.05 -12.36
C ASN A 84 8.84 0.23 -13.63
N LEU A 85 8.38 -1.03 -13.70
CA LEU A 85 8.56 -1.88 -14.87
C LEU A 85 7.84 -1.35 -16.10
N TYR A 86 6.63 -0.84 -15.95
CA TYR A 86 5.92 -0.19 -17.05
C TYR A 86 6.64 1.05 -17.55
N ARG A 87 7.23 1.86 -16.65
CA ARG A 87 8.07 3.00 -17.04
C ARG A 87 9.30 2.53 -17.83
N GLU A 88 10.00 1.50 -17.38
CA GLU A 88 11.16 0.94 -18.09
C GLU A 88 10.79 0.45 -19.49
N LYS A 89 9.64 -0.19 -19.64
CA LYS A 89 9.10 -0.61 -20.95
C LYS A 89 8.66 0.54 -21.85
N GLY A 90 8.66 1.77 -21.37
CA GLY A 90 8.15 2.93 -22.10
C GLY A 90 6.63 3.07 -22.07
N GLN A 91 5.92 2.23 -21.30
CA GLN A 91 4.47 2.34 -21.08
C GLN A 91 4.17 3.34 -19.95
N VAL A 92 4.60 4.59 -20.16
CA VAL A 92 4.58 5.64 -19.14
C VAL A 92 3.18 5.94 -18.64
N GLY A 93 2.17 5.90 -19.50
CA GLY A 93 0.78 6.12 -19.10
C GLY A 93 0.30 5.12 -18.04
N LYS A 94 0.67 3.84 -18.16
CA LYS A 94 0.34 2.82 -17.15
C LYS A 94 1.09 3.05 -15.85
N ALA A 95 2.37 3.40 -15.91
CA ALA A 95 3.17 3.73 -14.74
C ALA A 95 2.54 4.89 -13.95
N ILE A 96 2.19 5.99 -14.63
CA ILE A 96 1.54 7.15 -14.04
C ILE A 96 0.22 6.74 -13.36
N THR A 97 -0.62 5.98 -14.04
CA THR A 97 -1.91 5.52 -13.48
C THR A 97 -1.71 4.72 -12.19
N ILE A 98 -0.75 3.80 -12.18
CA ILE A 98 -0.45 2.99 -10.98
C ILE A 98 0.04 3.88 -9.84
N HIS A 99 1.05 4.71 -10.06
CA HIS A 99 1.62 5.54 -9.00
C HIS A 99 0.63 6.59 -8.50
N GLN A 100 -0.21 7.19 -9.35
CA GLN A 100 -1.28 8.09 -8.93
C GLN A 100 -2.31 7.38 -8.05
N SER A 101 -2.70 6.14 -8.38
CA SER A 101 -3.64 5.37 -7.57
C SER A 101 -3.08 5.06 -6.18
N LEU A 102 -1.77 4.88 -6.08
CA LEU A 102 -1.10 4.65 -4.79
C LEU A 102 -1.13 5.89 -3.90
N LEU A 103 -0.99 7.10 -4.46
CA LEU A 103 -1.07 8.34 -3.69
C LEU A 103 -2.44 8.58 -3.04
N GLN A 104 -3.51 8.01 -3.60
CA GLN A 104 -4.86 8.14 -3.05
C GLN A 104 -5.10 7.25 -1.83
N ARG A 105 -4.17 6.36 -1.50
CA ARG A 105 -4.29 5.48 -0.34
C ARG A 105 -4.07 6.25 0.96
N SER A 106 -5.05 6.18 1.86
CA SER A 106 -5.02 6.89 3.15
C SER A 106 -4.01 6.34 4.17
N GLN A 107 -3.36 5.23 3.88
CA GLN A 107 -2.54 4.47 4.84
C GLN A 107 -1.03 4.51 4.55
N LEU A 108 -0.59 5.39 3.67
CA LEU A 108 0.83 5.55 3.38
C LEU A 108 1.55 6.23 4.56
N SER A 109 2.69 5.68 4.95
CA SER A 109 3.63 6.40 5.79
C SER A 109 4.22 7.60 5.04
N ARG A 110 4.83 8.54 5.77
CA ARG A 110 5.52 9.68 5.14
C ARG A 110 6.57 9.25 4.13
N LEU A 111 7.33 8.21 4.45
CA LEU A 111 8.37 7.68 3.59
C LEU A 111 7.80 7.03 2.34
N GLU A 112 6.75 6.21 2.47
CA GLU A 112 6.06 5.59 1.36
C GLU A 112 5.46 6.64 0.43
N HIS A 113 4.80 7.65 0.99
CA HIS A 113 4.24 8.77 0.21
C HIS A 113 5.33 9.50 -0.59
N ALA A 114 6.45 9.85 0.05
CA ALA A 114 7.56 10.51 -0.62
C ALA A 114 8.16 9.63 -1.74
N TYR A 115 8.25 8.32 -1.51
CA TYR A 115 8.75 7.38 -2.51
C TYR A 115 7.82 7.24 -3.72
N VAL A 116 6.51 7.20 -3.49
CA VAL A 116 5.51 7.19 -4.59
C VAL A 116 5.58 8.49 -5.39
N LEU A 117 5.72 9.64 -4.74
CA LEU A 117 5.90 10.94 -5.42
C LEU A 117 7.18 10.96 -6.26
N LEU A 118 8.27 10.43 -5.75
CA LEU A 118 9.52 10.31 -6.50
C LEU A 118 9.32 9.48 -7.77
N CYS A 119 8.67 8.32 -7.66
CA CYS A 119 8.37 7.46 -8.81
C CYS A 119 7.48 8.15 -9.83
N LEU A 120 6.44 8.85 -9.38
CA LEU A 120 5.54 9.62 -10.25
C LEU A 120 6.28 10.74 -10.97
N GLY A 121 7.16 11.46 -10.28
CA GLY A 121 8.03 12.48 -10.90
C GLY A 121 8.94 11.88 -11.98
N LEU A 122 9.50 10.69 -11.75
CA LEU A 122 10.30 9.97 -12.74
C LEU A 122 9.45 9.53 -13.95
N ASP A 123 8.19 9.12 -13.72
CA ASP A 123 7.26 8.78 -14.80
C ASP A 123 6.98 9.99 -15.67
N TYR A 124 6.66 11.13 -15.08
CA TYR A 124 6.42 12.39 -15.81
C TYR A 124 7.65 12.84 -16.58
N LYS A 125 8.84 12.74 -15.97
CA LYS A 125 10.11 13.02 -16.64
C LYS A 125 10.31 12.11 -17.86
N ARG A 126 10.07 10.82 -17.72
CA ARG A 126 10.18 9.84 -18.81
C ARG A 126 9.17 10.12 -19.93
N GLY A 127 7.98 10.59 -19.60
CA GLY A 127 6.91 10.97 -20.54
C GLY A 127 7.10 12.32 -21.18
N GLY A 128 8.11 13.10 -20.79
CA GLY A 128 8.34 14.47 -21.30
C GLY A 128 7.44 15.54 -20.66
N PHE A 129 6.74 15.22 -19.56
CA PHE A 129 5.88 16.16 -18.82
C PHE A 129 6.71 16.93 -17.77
N VAL A 130 7.59 17.81 -18.22
CA VAL A 130 8.60 18.46 -17.37
C VAL A 130 7.97 19.25 -16.22
N ASP A 131 6.92 20.01 -16.46
CA ASP A 131 6.25 20.83 -15.43
C ASP A 131 5.67 19.95 -14.33
N ARG A 132 4.96 18.86 -14.69
CA ARG A 132 4.41 17.91 -13.73
C ARG A 132 5.50 17.14 -12.98
N ALA A 133 6.62 16.84 -13.63
CA ALA A 133 7.76 16.23 -12.97
C ALA A 133 8.33 17.17 -11.90
N LEU A 134 8.46 18.45 -12.20
CA LEU A 134 8.96 19.45 -11.27
C LEU A 134 8.03 19.58 -10.05
N ASP A 135 6.71 19.65 -10.28
CA ASP A 135 5.71 19.70 -9.20
C ASP A 135 5.77 18.48 -8.28
N ALA A 136 6.01 17.29 -8.84
CA ALA A 136 6.10 16.06 -8.04
C ALA A 136 7.38 16.00 -7.18
N PHE A 137 8.45 16.69 -7.56
CA PHE A 137 9.72 16.74 -6.82
C PHE A 137 9.79 17.85 -5.78
N THR A 138 8.89 18.80 -5.83
CA THR A 138 8.83 19.94 -4.89
C THR A 138 7.79 19.73 -3.80
#